data_9e84a17211ea000059697660c5aa014f
#
_entry.id   9e84a17211ea000059697660c5aa014f
#
_cell.length_a   1.000
_cell.length_b   1.000
_cell.length_c   1.000
_cell.angle_alpha   90.00
_cell.angle_beta   90.00
_cell.angle_gamma   90.00
#
_symmetry.space_group_name_H-M   'P 1'
#
loop_
_entity.id
_entity.type
_entity.pdbx_description
1 polymer ?
#
loop_
_entity_poly.entity_id
_entity_poly.type
_entity_poly.pdbx_seq_one_letter_code
_entity_poly.pdbx_strand_id
1 'polypeptide(L)'
;MSAAAPQDLVASPETPGTKHFPPFVPSDELEAEAAKRLVQFPDDQKRSAVLPILHFIQHHHGFISADAIDWTARRLGLEPIKVLEVVSFYPGFRQSAPGKFHIRVCRTLSCAMGGSYELMERLCELTGIDRSKMDSHHHPVGVSPCGNFSVEFAECLASCGTAPVCMVNDDFHEGVAADKAENLLAKYKP
;
A
#
# COMPACT_ATOMS: atom_id res chain seq x y z
N MET A 1 6.12 -39.35 -18.84
CA MET A 1 6.87 -38.49 -17.89
C MET A 1 5.88 -37.45 -17.38
N SER A 2 5.38 -37.65 -16.17
CA SER A 2 4.33 -36.84 -15.54
C SER A 2 4.98 -35.58 -14.97
N ALA A 3 4.53 -34.39 -15.44
CA ALA A 3 4.96 -33.12 -14.87
C ALA A 3 4.22 -32.93 -13.53
N ALA A 4 4.97 -32.82 -12.45
CA ALA A 4 4.45 -32.49 -11.14
C ALA A 4 3.89 -31.04 -11.16
N ALA A 5 2.71 -30.87 -10.57
CA ALA A 5 2.10 -29.55 -10.36
C ALA A 5 3.00 -28.69 -9.44
N PRO A 6 3.05 -27.37 -9.63
CA PRO A 6 3.79 -26.49 -8.73
C PRO A 6 3.19 -26.53 -7.33
N GLN A 7 4.03 -26.90 -6.37
CA GLN A 7 3.72 -26.96 -4.97
C GLN A 7 3.49 -25.54 -4.41
N ASP A 8 2.45 -25.44 -3.63
CA ASP A 8 1.98 -24.37 -2.76
C ASP A 8 3.01 -23.26 -2.44
N LEU A 9 2.77 -22.08 -3.01
CA LEU A 9 3.31 -20.85 -2.47
C LEU A 9 2.77 -20.71 -1.04
N VAL A 10 3.68 -20.80 -0.08
CA VAL A 10 3.43 -20.72 1.35
C VAL A 10 2.56 -19.49 1.62
N ALA A 11 1.34 -19.74 2.09
CA ALA A 11 0.47 -18.67 2.59
C ALA A 11 1.24 -17.91 3.68
N SER A 12 1.36 -16.59 3.51
CA SER A 12 1.94 -15.74 4.54
C SER A 12 1.18 -15.94 5.85
N PRO A 13 1.85 -16.00 7.01
CA PRO A 13 1.18 -16.19 8.29
C PRO A 13 0.13 -15.10 8.49
N GLU A 14 -1.10 -15.51 8.78
CA GLU A 14 -2.22 -14.60 9.04
C GLU A 14 -1.86 -13.69 10.23
N THR A 15 -1.78 -12.41 9.98
CA THR A 15 -1.61 -11.41 11.03
C THR A 15 -2.94 -11.26 11.78
N PRO A 16 -2.99 -11.42 13.11
CA PRO A 16 -4.22 -11.27 13.88
C PRO A 16 -4.82 -9.87 13.66
N GLY A 17 -6.08 -9.80 13.24
CA GLY A 17 -6.81 -8.55 13.02
C GLY A 17 -6.94 -8.11 11.55
N THR A 18 -6.41 -8.87 10.59
CA THR A 18 -6.63 -8.58 9.16
C THR A 18 -8.09 -8.83 8.79
N LYS A 19 -8.72 -7.82 8.22
CA LYS A 19 -10.02 -8.00 7.55
C LYS A 19 -9.85 -9.07 6.48
N HIS A 20 -10.71 -10.08 6.49
CA HIS A 20 -10.77 -11.05 5.41
C HIS A 20 -11.27 -10.33 4.16
N PHE A 21 -10.34 -9.97 3.27
CA PHE A 21 -10.70 -9.42 1.97
C PHE A 21 -11.14 -10.58 1.08
N PRO A 22 -12.20 -10.39 0.27
CA PRO A 22 -12.60 -11.41 -0.67
C PRO A 22 -11.45 -11.70 -1.66
N PRO A 23 -11.37 -12.92 -2.21
CA PRO A 23 -10.43 -13.25 -3.26
C PRO A 23 -10.51 -12.21 -4.39
N PHE A 24 -9.37 -11.88 -4.99
CA PHE A 24 -9.36 -10.96 -6.12
C PHE A 24 -10.13 -11.57 -7.29
N VAL A 25 -11.22 -10.93 -7.65
CA VAL A 25 -12.00 -11.25 -8.86
C VAL A 25 -12.04 -9.98 -9.71
N PRO A 26 -11.52 -10.02 -10.95
CA PRO A 26 -11.58 -8.86 -11.81
C PRO A 26 -13.04 -8.50 -12.10
N SER A 27 -13.41 -7.24 -11.86
CA SER A 27 -14.73 -6.73 -12.22
C SER A 27 -14.77 -6.35 -13.71
N ASP A 28 -15.98 -6.26 -14.28
CA ASP A 28 -16.17 -5.77 -15.66
C ASP A 28 -15.56 -4.36 -15.84
N GLU A 29 -15.61 -3.53 -14.78
CA GLU A 29 -15.01 -2.19 -14.77
C GLU A 29 -13.47 -2.27 -14.86
N LEU A 30 -12.83 -3.18 -14.12
CA LEU A 30 -11.39 -3.40 -14.20
C LEU A 30 -10.97 -3.91 -15.59
N GLU A 31 -11.73 -4.84 -16.17
CA GLU A 31 -11.47 -5.33 -17.53
C GLU A 31 -11.58 -4.20 -18.57
N ALA A 32 -12.61 -3.36 -18.46
CA ALA A 32 -12.79 -2.21 -19.33
C ALA A 32 -11.67 -1.18 -19.18
N GLU A 33 -11.27 -0.87 -17.93
CA GLU A 33 -10.17 0.07 -17.67
C GLU A 33 -8.83 -0.49 -18.16
N ALA A 34 -8.55 -1.78 -17.95
CA ALA A 34 -7.35 -2.41 -18.48
C ALA A 34 -7.29 -2.35 -20.01
N ALA A 35 -8.41 -2.62 -20.70
CA ALA A 35 -8.51 -2.49 -22.15
C ALA A 35 -8.24 -1.04 -22.60
N LYS A 36 -8.83 -0.06 -21.92
CA LYS A 36 -8.63 1.37 -22.18
C LYS A 36 -7.17 1.80 -21.99
N ARG A 37 -6.48 1.28 -20.96
CA ARG A 37 -5.06 1.57 -20.73
C ARG A 37 -4.17 0.93 -21.79
N LEU A 38 -4.48 -0.29 -22.19
CA LEU A 38 -3.70 -1.02 -23.20
C LEU A 38 -3.62 -0.30 -24.54
N VAL A 39 -4.72 0.34 -24.99
CA VAL A 39 -4.72 1.06 -26.28
C VAL A 39 -3.91 2.37 -26.25
N GLN A 40 -3.52 2.85 -25.08
CA GLN A 40 -2.69 4.06 -24.94
C GLN A 40 -1.21 3.80 -25.25
N PHE A 41 -0.79 2.52 -25.32
CA PHE A 41 0.59 2.14 -25.57
C PHE A 41 0.72 1.39 -26.91
N PRO A 42 1.84 1.56 -27.63
CA PRO A 42 2.13 0.79 -28.85
C PRO A 42 2.11 -0.74 -28.55
N ASP A 43 1.86 -1.54 -29.58
CA ASP A 43 1.68 -2.99 -29.42
C ASP A 43 2.92 -3.69 -28.85
N ASP A 44 4.11 -3.20 -29.18
CA ASP A 44 5.40 -3.69 -28.67
C ASP A 44 5.75 -3.13 -27.27
N GLN A 45 4.95 -2.17 -26.73
CA GLN A 45 5.17 -1.49 -25.45
C GLN A 45 4.04 -1.71 -24.43
N LYS A 46 3.19 -2.71 -24.60
CA LYS A 46 2.05 -3.02 -23.70
C LYS A 46 2.46 -3.23 -22.25
N ARG A 47 3.71 -3.63 -22.00
CA ARG A 47 4.28 -3.73 -20.66
C ARG A 47 4.15 -2.42 -19.87
N SER A 48 4.22 -1.26 -20.52
CA SER A 48 4.11 0.04 -19.86
C SER A 48 2.75 0.29 -19.21
N ALA A 49 1.70 -0.45 -19.60
CA ALA A 49 0.39 -0.40 -18.98
C ALA A 49 0.32 -1.03 -17.56
N VAL A 50 1.38 -1.71 -17.11
CA VAL A 50 1.42 -2.36 -15.80
C VAL A 50 1.14 -1.38 -14.66
N LEU A 51 1.80 -0.21 -14.65
CA LEU A 51 1.65 0.79 -13.59
C LEU A 51 0.21 1.33 -13.48
N PRO A 52 -0.40 1.88 -14.54
CA PRO A 52 -1.76 2.39 -14.45
C PRO A 52 -2.81 1.31 -14.11
N ILE A 53 -2.59 0.06 -14.52
CA ILE A 53 -3.48 -1.06 -14.16
C ILE A 53 -3.35 -1.38 -12.67
N LEU A 54 -2.13 -1.49 -12.14
CA LEU A 54 -1.89 -1.75 -10.71
C LEU A 54 -2.42 -0.61 -9.83
N HIS A 55 -2.29 0.64 -10.25
CA HIS A 55 -2.89 1.77 -9.52
C HIS A 55 -4.42 1.66 -9.47
N PHE A 56 -5.06 1.28 -10.57
CA PHE A 56 -6.51 1.08 -10.60
C PHE A 56 -6.93 -0.06 -9.66
N ILE A 57 -6.22 -1.20 -9.71
CA ILE A 57 -6.47 -2.33 -8.80
C ILE A 57 -6.34 -1.88 -7.34
N GLN A 58 -5.23 -1.22 -6.98
CA GLN A 58 -5.02 -0.78 -5.60
C GLN A 58 -6.06 0.24 -5.13
N HIS A 59 -6.50 1.14 -6.02
CA HIS A 59 -7.55 2.11 -5.68
C HIS A 59 -8.87 1.41 -5.31
N HIS A 60 -9.24 0.36 -6.02
CA HIS A 60 -10.52 -0.34 -5.80
C HIS A 60 -10.46 -1.45 -4.74
N HIS A 61 -9.33 -2.16 -4.65
CA HIS A 61 -9.15 -3.30 -3.73
C HIS A 61 -8.33 -2.95 -2.48
N GLY A 62 -7.70 -1.77 -2.43
CA GLY A 62 -6.87 -1.30 -1.32
C GLY A 62 -5.43 -1.82 -1.34
N PHE A 63 -5.16 -2.95 -1.98
CA PHE A 63 -3.84 -3.57 -2.10
C PHE A 63 -3.74 -4.46 -3.35
N ILE A 64 -2.53 -4.92 -3.67
CA ILE A 64 -2.25 -5.81 -4.80
C ILE A 64 -2.02 -7.22 -4.24
N SER A 65 -2.97 -8.12 -4.44
CA SER A 65 -2.83 -9.53 -4.07
C SER A 65 -2.01 -10.33 -5.09
N ALA A 66 -1.59 -11.54 -4.73
CA ALA A 66 -0.92 -12.46 -5.66
C ALA A 66 -1.80 -12.76 -6.88
N ASP A 67 -3.10 -12.98 -6.68
CA ASP A 67 -4.05 -13.21 -7.78
C ASP A 67 -4.17 -12.00 -8.71
N ALA A 68 -4.08 -10.78 -8.17
CA ALA A 68 -4.08 -9.54 -8.96
C ALA A 68 -2.81 -9.41 -9.80
N ILE A 69 -1.65 -9.83 -9.26
CA ILE A 69 -0.40 -9.90 -10.00
C ILE A 69 -0.52 -10.88 -11.18
N ASP A 70 -1.03 -12.08 -10.92
CA ASP A 70 -1.23 -13.12 -11.94
C ASP A 70 -2.22 -12.68 -13.01
N TRP A 71 -3.32 -12.07 -12.63
CA TRP A 71 -4.29 -11.53 -13.59
C TRP A 71 -3.66 -10.44 -14.46
N THR A 72 -2.94 -9.50 -13.85
CA THR A 72 -2.25 -8.41 -14.58
C THR A 72 -1.23 -8.97 -15.55
N ALA A 73 -0.46 -9.97 -15.14
CA ALA A 73 0.53 -10.64 -15.97
C ALA A 73 -0.11 -11.30 -17.19
N ARG A 74 -1.17 -12.09 -16.99
CA ARG A 74 -1.93 -12.70 -18.11
C ARG A 74 -2.49 -11.65 -19.06
N ARG A 75 -3.04 -10.56 -18.53
CA ARG A 75 -3.66 -9.49 -19.34
C ARG A 75 -2.65 -8.74 -20.20
N LEU A 76 -1.39 -8.66 -19.74
CA LEU A 76 -0.29 -7.98 -20.44
C LEU A 76 0.62 -8.93 -21.24
N GLY A 77 0.39 -10.24 -21.16
CA GLY A 77 1.26 -11.24 -21.80
C GLY A 77 2.66 -11.28 -21.17
N LEU A 78 2.75 -11.06 -19.84
CA LEU A 78 3.98 -11.04 -19.06
C LEU A 78 4.07 -12.26 -18.14
N GLU A 79 5.29 -12.61 -17.72
CA GLU A 79 5.48 -13.52 -16.59
C GLU A 79 5.10 -12.80 -15.27
N PRO A 80 4.44 -13.49 -14.31
CA PRO A 80 4.02 -12.89 -13.03
C PRO A 80 5.15 -12.19 -12.28
N ILE A 81 6.36 -12.74 -12.35
CA ILE A 81 7.55 -12.14 -11.72
C ILE A 81 7.83 -10.72 -12.22
N LYS A 82 7.52 -10.42 -13.50
CA LYS A 82 7.72 -9.08 -14.08
C LYS A 82 6.73 -8.05 -13.53
N VAL A 83 5.56 -8.48 -13.13
CA VAL A 83 4.59 -7.63 -12.43
C VAL A 83 4.98 -7.49 -10.97
N LEU A 84 5.41 -8.57 -10.32
CA LEU A 84 5.89 -8.54 -8.93
C LEU A 84 7.12 -7.62 -8.77
N GLU A 85 8.06 -7.61 -9.73
CA GLU A 85 9.19 -6.68 -9.76
C GLU A 85 8.69 -5.22 -9.64
N VAL A 86 7.65 -4.85 -10.38
CA VAL A 86 7.08 -3.50 -10.34
C VAL A 86 6.42 -3.22 -8.99
N VAL A 87 5.61 -4.15 -8.49
CA VAL A 87 4.94 -4.00 -7.18
C VAL A 87 5.95 -3.84 -6.05
N SER A 88 7.05 -4.60 -6.09
CA SER A 88 8.10 -4.54 -5.06
C SER A 88 9.00 -3.31 -5.19
N PHE A 89 9.20 -2.81 -6.41
CA PHE A 89 10.07 -1.65 -6.65
C PHE A 89 9.41 -0.33 -6.23
N TYR A 90 8.10 -0.18 -6.45
CA TYR A 90 7.39 1.06 -6.15
C TYR A 90 6.77 1.01 -4.74
N PRO A 91 7.31 1.79 -3.77
CA PRO A 91 6.84 1.74 -2.37
C PRO A 91 5.40 2.22 -2.17
N GLY A 92 4.79 2.83 -3.20
CA GLY A 92 3.37 3.18 -3.19
C GLY A 92 2.42 1.99 -3.35
N PHE A 93 2.91 0.83 -3.83
CA PHE A 93 2.11 -0.38 -3.92
C PHE A 93 2.19 -1.19 -2.63
N ARG A 94 1.05 -1.70 -2.21
CA ARG A 94 0.88 -2.51 -0.99
C ARG A 94 0.49 -3.93 -1.36
N GLN A 95 1.15 -4.91 -0.76
CA GLN A 95 0.85 -6.34 -0.95
C GLN A 95 -0.03 -6.91 0.16
N SER A 96 -0.36 -6.08 1.15
CA SER A 96 -1.27 -6.44 2.24
C SER A 96 -2.31 -5.35 2.44
N ALA A 97 -3.46 -5.74 2.97
CA ALA A 97 -4.57 -4.83 3.22
C ALA A 97 -4.23 -3.81 4.30
N PRO A 98 -4.35 -2.51 4.03
CA PRO A 98 -4.22 -1.47 5.04
C PRO A 98 -5.46 -1.41 5.94
N GLY A 99 -5.38 -0.65 7.03
CA GLY A 99 -6.56 -0.25 7.80
C GLY A 99 -7.49 0.64 6.98
N LYS A 100 -8.70 0.88 7.52
CA LYS A 100 -9.69 1.80 6.91
C LYS A 100 -9.10 3.19 6.66
N PHE A 101 -8.30 3.68 7.61
CA PHE A 101 -7.55 4.93 7.53
C PHE A 101 -6.05 4.61 7.50
N HIS A 102 -5.46 4.80 6.36
CA HIS A 102 -4.04 4.52 6.12
C HIS A 102 -3.22 5.79 6.25
N ILE A 103 -2.35 5.84 7.27
CA ILE A 103 -1.54 7.01 7.61
C ILE A 103 -0.13 6.80 7.09
N ARG A 104 0.33 7.69 6.21
CA ARG A 104 1.69 7.71 5.67
C ARG A 104 2.43 8.92 6.23
N VAL A 105 3.46 8.69 7.02
CA VAL A 105 4.27 9.75 7.67
C VAL A 105 5.56 9.94 6.88
N CYS A 106 5.82 11.15 6.42
CA CYS A 106 7.06 11.48 5.71
C CYS A 106 8.27 11.33 6.64
N ARG A 107 9.31 10.60 6.20
CA ARG A 107 10.54 10.38 6.98
C ARG A 107 11.79 11.05 6.41
N THR A 108 11.65 11.83 5.33
CA THR A 108 12.78 12.51 4.69
C THR A 108 13.31 13.63 5.59
N LEU A 109 14.54 14.05 5.36
CA LEU A 109 15.36 14.87 6.26
C LEU A 109 14.60 16.00 6.97
N SER A 110 13.89 16.87 6.22
CA SER A 110 13.18 18.01 6.84
C SER A 110 12.08 17.55 7.82
N CYS A 111 11.32 16.50 7.45
CA CYS A 111 10.30 15.95 8.32
C CYS A 111 10.91 15.21 9.51
N ALA A 112 12.00 14.47 9.30
CA ALA A 112 12.74 13.82 10.38
C ALA A 112 13.22 14.83 11.41
N MET A 113 13.84 15.94 10.97
CA MET A 113 14.26 17.04 11.83
C MET A 113 13.08 17.79 12.48
N GLY A 114 11.92 17.79 11.82
CA GLY A 114 10.69 18.41 12.33
C GLY A 114 9.88 17.55 13.29
N GLY A 115 10.34 16.32 13.62
CA GLY A 115 9.67 15.45 14.59
C GLY A 115 8.75 14.39 13.99
N SER A 116 9.00 13.94 12.76
CA SER A 116 8.14 12.90 12.12
C SER A 116 8.30 11.52 12.75
N TYR A 117 9.45 11.22 13.34
CA TYR A 117 9.66 9.96 14.06
C TYR A 117 8.87 9.94 15.37
N GLU A 118 8.85 11.04 16.11
CA GLU A 118 8.04 11.23 17.31
C GLU A 118 6.55 11.17 16.98
N LEU A 119 6.14 11.76 15.83
CA LEU A 119 4.78 11.63 15.32
C LEU A 119 4.42 10.16 15.06
N MET A 120 5.29 9.40 14.40
CA MET A 120 5.08 7.98 14.12
C MET A 120 4.91 7.17 15.40
N GLU A 121 5.80 7.35 16.38
CA GLU A 121 5.68 6.66 17.68
C GLU A 121 4.35 7.00 18.36
N ARG A 122 3.98 8.28 18.37
CA ARG A 122 2.72 8.71 18.97
C ARG A 122 1.49 8.16 18.29
N LEU A 123 1.51 8.08 16.96
CA LEU A 123 0.41 7.45 16.19
C LEU A 123 0.29 5.96 16.50
N CYS A 124 1.41 5.24 16.60
CA CYS A 124 1.41 3.83 16.99
C CYS A 124 0.83 3.63 18.39
N GLU A 125 1.25 4.43 19.38
CA GLU A 125 0.71 4.39 20.74
C GLU A 125 -0.83 4.60 20.76
N LEU A 126 -1.31 5.66 20.10
CA LEU A 126 -2.73 6.02 20.10
C LEU A 126 -3.61 5.01 19.37
N THR A 127 -3.08 4.31 18.37
CA THR A 127 -3.80 3.31 17.57
C THR A 127 -3.61 1.89 18.08
N GLY A 128 -2.74 1.68 19.08
CA GLY A 128 -2.41 0.35 19.62
C GLY A 128 -1.57 -0.51 18.68
N ILE A 129 -0.85 0.11 17.76
CA ILE A 129 0.06 -0.57 16.83
C ILE A 129 1.39 -0.84 17.50
N ASP A 130 1.83 -2.09 17.46
CA ASP A 130 3.14 -2.48 17.98
C ASP A 130 4.26 -2.09 17.00
N ARG A 131 4.91 -0.97 17.28
CA ARG A 131 5.99 -0.43 16.46
C ARG A 131 7.18 -1.39 16.32
N SER A 132 7.42 -2.24 17.31
CA SER A 132 8.54 -3.19 17.29
C SER A 132 8.39 -4.30 16.23
N LYS A 133 7.16 -4.53 15.77
CA LYS A 133 6.84 -5.50 14.71
C LYS A 133 6.89 -4.90 13.30
N MET A 134 7.13 -3.60 13.20
CA MET A 134 7.27 -2.92 11.91
C MET A 134 8.74 -2.85 11.54
N ASP A 135 9.08 -3.24 10.33
CA ASP A 135 10.40 -3.05 9.75
C ASP A 135 10.29 -2.40 8.37
N SER A 136 11.41 -1.85 7.89
CA SER A 136 11.42 -1.12 6.61
C SER A 136 11.39 -2.00 5.36
N HIS A 137 11.53 -3.31 5.52
CA HIS A 137 11.73 -4.22 4.39
C HIS A 137 10.62 -5.26 4.23
N HIS A 138 10.20 -5.90 5.34
CA HIS A 138 9.24 -7.00 5.29
C HIS A 138 7.85 -6.62 5.81
N HIS A 139 7.80 -5.77 6.84
CA HIS A 139 6.56 -5.34 7.49
C HIS A 139 6.53 -3.83 7.68
N PRO A 140 6.54 -3.04 6.57
CA PRO A 140 6.61 -1.57 6.66
C PRO A 140 5.31 -0.96 7.20
N VAL A 141 4.19 -1.67 7.10
CA VAL A 141 2.86 -1.20 7.50
C VAL A 141 2.44 -1.85 8.81
N GLY A 142 2.25 -1.02 9.84
CA GLY A 142 1.60 -1.44 11.07
C GLY A 142 0.08 -1.30 10.95
N VAL A 143 -0.68 -2.30 11.39
CA VAL A 143 -2.15 -2.27 11.40
C VAL A 143 -2.64 -2.37 12.83
N SER A 144 -3.59 -1.49 13.20
CA SER A 144 -4.19 -1.49 14.53
C SER A 144 -4.99 -2.78 14.78
N PRO A 145 -5.07 -3.27 16.03
CA PRO A 145 -5.82 -4.49 16.36
C PRO A 145 -7.29 -4.46 15.91
N CYS A 146 -7.91 -3.28 15.89
CA CYS A 146 -9.29 -3.11 15.41
C CYS A 146 -9.40 -3.00 13.86
N GLY A 147 -8.28 -2.96 13.12
CA GLY A 147 -8.26 -2.81 11.67
C GLY A 147 -8.71 -1.43 11.14
N ASN A 148 -8.92 -0.44 12.02
CA ASN A 148 -9.34 0.89 11.57
C ASN A 148 -8.20 1.74 11.06
N PHE A 149 -7.04 1.66 11.71
CA PHE A 149 -5.87 2.44 11.34
C PHE A 149 -4.74 1.56 10.86
N SER A 150 -3.98 2.06 9.92
CA SER A 150 -2.66 1.55 9.60
C SER A 150 -1.69 2.70 9.44
N VAL A 151 -0.42 2.48 9.80
CA VAL A 151 0.63 3.48 9.69
C VAL A 151 1.83 2.92 8.95
N GLU A 152 2.47 3.75 8.16
CA GLU A 152 3.77 3.47 7.53
C GLU A 152 4.58 4.75 7.37
N PHE A 153 5.88 4.62 7.17
CA PHE A 153 6.69 5.72 6.69
C PHE A 153 6.60 5.84 5.17
N ALA A 154 6.41 7.07 4.70
CA ALA A 154 6.59 7.43 3.29
C ALA A 154 7.95 8.12 3.11
N GLU A 155 8.60 7.90 1.96
CA GLU A 155 9.90 8.50 1.72
C GLU A 155 9.82 10.02 1.64
N CYS A 156 9.02 10.58 0.72
CA CYS A 156 8.86 12.03 0.60
C CYS A 156 7.45 12.41 0.16
N LEU A 157 6.84 13.36 0.88
CA LEU A 157 5.53 13.92 0.57
C LEU A 157 5.60 15.37 0.05
N ALA A 158 6.80 15.82 -0.30
CA ALA A 158 7.11 17.06 -1.05
C ALA A 158 6.64 18.38 -0.42
N SER A 159 6.49 18.48 0.91
CA SER A 159 6.11 19.72 1.61
C SER A 159 7.09 20.05 2.76
N CYS A 160 8.37 20.21 2.41
CA CYS A 160 9.45 20.41 3.38
C CYS A 160 9.31 21.70 4.21
N GLY A 161 8.67 22.74 3.65
CA GLY A 161 8.46 24.01 4.33
C GLY A 161 7.43 23.97 5.47
N THR A 162 6.61 22.94 5.53
CA THR A 162 5.55 22.75 6.52
C THR A 162 5.71 21.44 7.31
N ALA A 163 6.95 20.96 7.41
CA ALA A 163 7.29 19.73 8.13
C ALA A 163 6.88 19.77 9.63
N PRO A 164 6.58 18.61 10.25
CA PRO A 164 6.41 17.31 9.61
C PRO A 164 5.05 17.15 8.92
N VAL A 165 5.00 16.37 7.83
CA VAL A 165 3.78 16.14 7.06
C VAL A 165 3.40 14.66 7.03
N CYS A 166 2.10 14.40 6.92
CA CYS A 166 1.57 13.05 6.72
C CYS A 166 0.35 13.08 5.78
N MET A 167 -0.04 11.91 5.29
CA MET A 167 -1.31 11.72 4.59
C MET A 167 -2.16 10.71 5.35
N VAL A 168 -3.47 10.92 5.35
CA VAL A 168 -4.44 9.93 5.80
C VAL A 168 -5.31 9.59 4.60
N ASN A 169 -5.15 8.41 4.03
CA ASN A 169 -5.64 8.06 2.71
C ASN A 169 -5.16 9.09 1.67
N ASP A 170 -6.08 9.89 1.08
CA ASP A 170 -5.77 10.94 0.11
C ASP A 170 -5.72 12.35 0.75
N ASP A 171 -6.07 12.48 2.04
CA ASP A 171 -6.03 13.75 2.75
C ASP A 171 -4.62 14.11 3.18
N PHE A 172 -4.14 15.29 2.78
CA PHE A 172 -2.80 15.79 3.09
C PHE A 172 -2.82 16.69 4.34
N HIS A 173 -1.89 16.44 5.28
CA HIS A 173 -1.79 17.17 6.54
C HIS A 173 -0.38 17.72 6.75
N GLU A 174 -0.31 19.01 7.03
CA GLU A 174 0.92 19.75 7.21
C GLU A 174 1.11 20.20 8.68
N GLY A 175 2.37 20.32 9.10
CA GLY A 175 2.71 20.81 10.43
C GLY A 175 2.13 19.95 11.55
N VAL A 176 2.11 18.62 11.36
CA VAL A 176 1.56 17.66 12.31
C VAL A 176 2.67 17.18 13.24
N ALA A 177 2.94 17.93 14.30
CA ALA A 177 3.82 17.48 15.37
C ALA A 177 3.15 16.40 16.23
N ALA A 178 3.92 15.67 17.03
CA ALA A 178 3.45 14.54 17.83
C ALA A 178 2.30 14.89 18.80
N ASP A 179 2.29 16.10 19.34
CA ASP A 179 1.24 16.64 20.23
C ASP A 179 -0.11 16.84 19.50
N LYS A 180 -0.10 16.94 18.17
CA LYS A 180 -1.29 17.06 17.32
C LYS A 180 -1.84 15.71 16.83
N ALA A 181 -1.16 14.60 17.10
CA ALA A 181 -1.54 13.28 16.60
C ALA A 181 -2.96 12.87 17.02
N GLU A 182 -3.34 13.14 18.27
CA GLU A 182 -4.68 12.83 18.79
C GLU A 182 -5.77 13.63 18.06
N ASN A 183 -5.52 14.92 17.82
CA ASN A 183 -6.43 15.79 17.06
C ASN A 183 -6.54 15.35 15.59
N LEU A 184 -5.45 14.84 15.01
CA LEU A 184 -5.47 14.25 13.66
C LEU A 184 -6.40 13.03 13.65
N LEU A 185 -6.18 12.06 14.54
CA LEU A 185 -6.98 10.83 14.60
C LEU A 185 -8.46 11.10 14.91
N ALA A 186 -8.77 12.13 15.68
CA ALA A 186 -10.14 12.50 16.02
C ALA A 186 -11.00 12.89 14.80
N LYS A 187 -10.36 13.30 13.68
CA LYS A 187 -11.05 13.61 12.41
C LYS A 187 -11.51 12.34 11.67
N TYR A 188 -10.86 11.21 11.95
CA TYR A 188 -11.06 9.94 11.26
C TYR A 188 -11.69 8.91 12.21
N LYS A 189 -12.96 9.12 12.52
CA LYS A 189 -13.71 8.18 13.38
C LYS A 189 -14.16 6.97 12.59
N PRO A 190 -14.08 5.74 13.18
CA PRO A 190 -14.57 4.52 12.55
C PRO A 190 -16.05 4.53 12.28
#